data_561df35a7c2cd49b4c4aaf7c8c242eb5
#
_entry.id   561df35a7c2cd49b4c4aaf7c8c242eb5
#
_cell.length_a   1.000
_cell.length_b   1.000
_cell.length_c   1.000
_cell.angle_alpha   90.00
_cell.angle_beta   90.00
_cell.angle_gamma   90.00
#
_symmetry.space_group_name_H-M   'P 1'
#
loop_
_entity.id
_entity.type
_entity.pdbx_description
1 polymer ?
#
loop_
_entity_poly.entity_id
_entity_poly.type
_entity_poly.pdbx_seq_one_letter_code
_entity_poly.pdbx_strand_id
1 'polypeptide(L)' 'MEGILEGLLYVQGDSGLTLQEVMSILAINEEEAKELVYKLKMNYEQENRGLRLSYLGNTFKLTTKQEHKEYYEKLLE' A
#
# COMPACT_ATOMS: atom_id res chain seq x y z
N MET A 1 0.47 13.27 -5.46
CA MET A 1 1.08 12.64 -4.28
C MET A 1 0.78 11.16 -4.13
N GLU A 2 -0.39 10.71 -4.55
CA GLU A 2 -0.70 9.27 -4.47
C GLU A 2 0.27 8.42 -5.26
N GLY A 3 0.67 8.87 -6.45
CA GLY A 3 1.63 8.15 -7.26
C GLY A 3 3.00 8.04 -6.61
N ILE A 4 3.41 9.08 -5.90
CA ILE A 4 4.69 9.05 -5.18
C ILE A 4 4.62 8.03 -4.05
N LEU A 5 3.53 8.02 -3.30
CA LEU A 5 3.34 7.06 -2.21
C LEU A 5 3.32 5.62 -2.76
N GLU A 6 2.63 5.40 -3.87
CA GLU A 6 2.60 4.10 -4.53
C GLU A 6 4.01 3.64 -4.89
N GLY A 7 4.82 4.54 -5.48
CA GLY A 7 6.19 4.23 -5.83
C GLY A 7 7.05 3.89 -4.61
N LEU A 8 6.87 4.63 -3.52
CA LEU A 8 7.59 4.34 -2.28
C LEU A 8 7.25 2.97 -1.73
N LEU A 9 5.98 2.60 -1.77
CA LEU A 9 5.52 1.28 -1.34
C LEU A 9 6.12 0.17 -2.20
N TYR A 10 6.19 0.40 -3.50
CA TYR A 10 6.78 -0.56 -4.43
C TYR A 10 8.25 -0.78 -4.11
N VAL A 11 9.00 0.30 -3.91
CA VAL A 11 10.43 0.23 -3.60
C VAL A 11 10.70 -0.48 -2.28
N GLN A 12 9.88 -0.21 -1.25
CA GLN A 12 10.01 -0.84 0.06
C GLN A 12 9.62 -2.32 0.08
N GLY A 13 8.73 -2.72 -0.82
CA GLY A 13 8.28 -4.10 -0.89
C GLY A 13 7.72 -4.61 0.43
N ASP A 14 8.18 -5.77 0.87
CA ASP A 14 7.67 -6.41 2.08
C ASP A 14 8.04 -5.68 3.37
N SER A 15 9.02 -4.79 3.33
CA SER A 15 9.38 -4.01 4.51
C SER A 15 8.27 -3.04 4.91
N GLY A 16 7.51 -2.57 3.93
CA GLY A 16 6.44 -1.64 4.18
C GLY A 16 6.93 -0.26 4.59
N LEU A 17 5.99 0.60 4.91
CA LEU A 17 6.25 1.98 5.36
C LEU A 17 5.48 2.24 6.63
N THR A 18 6.04 3.08 7.50
CA THR A 18 5.32 3.63 8.63
C THR A 18 4.73 4.98 8.24
N LEU A 19 3.72 5.42 8.99
CA LEU A 19 3.14 6.74 8.79
C LEU A 19 4.20 7.83 8.99
N GLN A 20 5.10 7.62 9.96
CA GLN A 20 6.17 8.57 10.25
C GLN A 20 7.12 8.74 9.05
N GLU A 21 7.43 7.65 8.39
CA GLU A 21 8.26 7.69 7.19
C GLU A 21 7.59 8.48 6.06
N VAL A 22 6.29 8.26 5.87
CA VAL A 22 5.53 9.01 4.85
C VAL A 22 5.56 10.51 5.15
N MET A 23 5.31 10.87 6.41
CA MET A 23 5.33 12.26 6.84
C MET A 23 6.68 12.91 6.58
N SER A 24 7.74 12.20 6.93
CA SER A 24 9.11 12.69 6.78
C SER A 24 9.52 12.84 5.32
N ILE A 25 9.28 11.81 4.52
CA ILE A 25 9.72 11.80 3.12
C ILE A 25 8.95 12.82 2.28
N LEU A 26 7.64 12.92 2.51
CA LEU A 26 6.79 13.83 1.73
C LEU A 26 6.68 15.22 2.35
N ALA A 27 7.25 15.42 3.53
CA ALA A 27 7.21 16.69 4.26
C ALA A 27 5.76 17.16 4.48
N ILE A 28 4.93 16.25 4.99
CA ILE A 28 3.52 16.53 5.28
C ILE A 28 3.23 16.17 6.73
N ASN A 29 2.13 16.72 7.26
CA ASN A 29 1.74 16.44 8.64
C ASN A 29 0.99 15.11 8.75
N GLU A 30 0.70 14.70 9.98
CA GLU A 30 0.06 13.41 10.24
C GLU A 30 -1.30 13.29 9.58
N GLU A 31 -2.10 14.33 9.66
CA GLU A 31 -3.44 14.32 9.09
C GLU A 31 -3.40 14.17 7.57
N GLU A 32 -2.50 14.93 6.93
CA GLU A 32 -2.29 14.84 5.49
C GLU A 32 -1.80 13.47 5.08
N ALA A 33 -0.90 12.88 5.86
CA ALA A 33 -0.36 11.56 5.59
C ALA A 33 -1.46 10.49 5.70
N LYS A 34 -2.29 10.56 6.74
CA LYS A 34 -3.39 9.62 6.92
C LYS A 34 -4.38 9.71 5.78
N GLU A 35 -4.70 10.92 5.34
CA GLU A 35 -5.61 11.12 4.22
C GLU A 35 -5.05 10.56 2.93
N LEU A 36 -3.76 10.77 2.69
CA LEU A 36 -3.09 10.27 1.49
C LEU A 36 -3.11 8.74 1.45
N VAL A 37 -2.77 8.11 2.57
CA VAL A 37 -2.78 6.65 2.69
C VAL A 37 -4.20 6.10 2.48
N TYR A 38 -5.19 6.76 3.06
CA TYR A 38 -6.58 6.34 2.91
C TYR A 38 -7.05 6.42 1.45
N LYS A 39 -6.71 7.50 0.77
CA LYS A 39 -7.08 7.67 -0.65
C LYS A 39 -6.45 6.58 -1.51
N LEU A 40 -5.20 6.27 -1.28
CA LEU A 40 -4.53 5.21 -2.02
C LEU A 40 -5.16 3.85 -1.70
N LYS A 41 -5.47 3.61 -0.43
CA LYS A 41 -6.14 2.37 -0.01
C LYS A 41 -7.46 2.20 -0.75
N MET A 42 -8.27 3.24 -0.79
CA MET A 42 -9.57 3.17 -1.47
C MET A 42 -9.43 2.95 -2.97
N ASN A 43 -8.39 3.50 -3.58
CA ASN A 43 -8.11 3.28 -4.98
C ASN A 43 -7.88 1.79 -5.28
N TYR A 44 -7.15 1.10 -4.40
CA TYR A 44 -6.87 -0.33 -4.56
C TYR A 44 -8.05 -1.23 -4.18
N GLU A 45 -9.09 -0.70 -3.55
CA GLU A 45 -10.28 -1.50 -3.24
C GLU A 45 -11.16 -1.75 -4.47
N GLN A 46 -10.88 -1.10 -5.58
CA GLN A 46 -11.63 -1.31 -6.81
C GLN A 46 -11.45 -2.75 -7.31
N GLU A 47 -12.51 -3.29 -7.88
CA GLU A 47 -12.54 -4.69 -8.31
C GLU A 47 -11.47 -5.04 -9.36
N ASN A 48 -11.14 -4.09 -10.20
CA ASN A 48 -10.16 -4.33 -11.28
C ASN A 48 -8.71 -4.21 -10.84
N ARG A 49 -8.46 -4.06 -9.54
CA ARG A 49 -7.10 -3.97 -8.99
C ARG A 49 -6.68 -5.31 -8.41
N GLY A 50 -5.43 -5.70 -8.68
CA GLY A 50 -4.88 -6.96 -8.16
C GLY A 50 -4.16 -6.81 -6.83
N LEU A 51 -3.90 -5.59 -6.40
CA LEU A 51 -3.20 -5.31 -5.16
C LEU A 51 -4.13 -4.64 -4.15
N ARG A 52 -3.75 -4.72 -2.91
CA ARG A 52 -4.45 -4.10 -1.78
C ARG A 52 -3.42 -3.45 -0.86
N LEU A 53 -3.78 -2.33 -0.25
CA LEU A 53 -2.96 -1.72 0.78
C LEU A 53 -3.32 -2.35 2.11
N SER A 54 -2.38 -3.06 2.71
CA SER A 54 -2.61 -3.81 3.94
C SER A 54 -1.82 -3.21 5.10
N TYR A 55 -2.43 -3.23 6.27
CA TYR A 55 -1.79 -2.78 7.50
C TYR A 55 -1.29 -3.98 8.28
N LEU A 56 -0.07 -3.88 8.81
CA LEU A 56 0.53 -4.91 9.63
C LEU A 56 1.26 -4.23 10.78
N GLY A 57 0.59 -4.15 11.95
CA GLY A 57 1.09 -3.36 13.06
C GLY A 57 1.08 -1.87 12.73
N ASN A 58 2.22 -1.23 12.86
CA ASN A 58 2.36 0.19 12.54
C ASN A 58 2.90 0.43 11.12
N THR A 59 3.02 -0.62 10.32
CA THR A 59 3.47 -0.50 8.92
C THR A 59 2.33 -0.82 7.97
N PHE A 60 2.46 -0.36 6.74
CA PHE A 60 1.54 -0.72 5.68
C PHE A 60 2.34 -1.03 4.42
N LYS A 61 1.79 -1.92 3.60
CA LYS A 61 2.45 -2.38 2.39
C LYS A 61 1.42 -2.84 1.37
N LEU A 62 1.86 -2.99 0.12
CA LEU A 62 1.02 -3.56 -0.93
C LEU A 62 1.09 -5.08 -0.86
N THR A 63 -0.08 -5.71 -0.91
CA THR A 63 -0.20 -7.16 -0.94
C THR A 63 -1.16 -7.56 -2.05
N THR A 64 -1.11 -8.83 -2.46
CA THR A 64 -2.09 -9.34 -3.40
C THR A 64 -3.43 -9.53 -2.70
N LYS A 65 -4.51 -9.48 -3.48
CA LYS A 65 -5.85 -9.70 -2.92
C LYS A 65 -6.07 -11.18 -2.66
N GLN A 66 -6.56 -11.49 -1.47
CA GLN A 66 -6.79 -12.87 -1.03
C GLN A 66 -7.78 -13.60 -1.94
N GLU A 67 -8.76 -12.89 -2.47
CA GLU A 67 -9.77 -13.46 -3.36
C GLU A 67 -9.20 -13.96 -4.69
N HIS A 68 -7.96 -13.57 -5.03
CA HIS A 68 -7.28 -14.01 -6.26
C HIS A 68 -6.22 -15.08 -5.99
N LYS A 69 -6.16 -15.58 -4.76
CA LYS A 69 -5.09 -16.47 -4.29
C LYS A 69 -4.88 -17.68 -5.19
N GLU A 70 -5.95 -18.30 -5.64
CA GLU A 70 -5.85 -19.53 -6.45
C GLU A 70 -5.10 -19.32 -7.77
N TYR A 71 -5.19 -18.11 -8.34
CA TYR A 71 -4.50 -17.79 -9.58
C TYR A 71 -3.00 -17.65 -9.35
N TYR A 72 -2.63 -17.00 -8.24
CA TYR A 72 -1.23 -16.78 -7.91
C TYR A 72 -0.53 -18.08 -7.51
N GLU A 73 -1.25 -19.00 -6.87
CA GLU A 73 -0.72 -20.30 -6.51
C GLU A 73 -0.34 -21.12 -7.74
N LYS A 74 -1.09 -20.99 -8.82
CA LYS A 74 -0.77 -21.68 -10.08
C LYS A 74 0.56 -21.25 -10.67
N LEU A 75 0.95 -20.00 -10.43
CA LEU A 75 2.22 -19.49 -10.92
C LEU A 75 3.40 -20.14 -10.21
N LEU A 76 3.20 -20.55 -8.97
CA LEU A 76 4.24 -21.14 -8.12
C LEU A 76 4.38 -22.65 -8.25
N GLU A 77 3.52 -23.30 -9.01
CA GLU A 77 3.57 -24.75 -9.23
C GLU A 77 4.71 -25.16 -10.15
#